data_e23423939df17b4df8191f65a769f786
#
_entry.id   e23423939df17b4df8191f65a769f786
#
_cell.length_a   1.000
_cell.length_b   1.000
_cell.length_c   1.000
_cell.angle_alpha   90.00
_cell.angle_beta   90.00
_cell.angle_gamma   90.00
#
_symmetry.space_group_name_H-M   'P 1'
#
loop_
_entity.id
_entity.type
_entity.pdbx_description
1 polymer ?
#
loop_
_entity_poly.entity_id
_entity_poly.type
_entity_poly.pdbx_seq_one_letter_code
_entity_poly.pdbx_strand_id
1 'polypeptide(L)'
;LKRRTLYSDFETTVKIFREFRNEAIRRRSKSEDPSEIKALNGIRIKLDEELMRLQLGYILEQSNIKVAITDIDSVIFKNNMIRVVFELKHRNEDFRKFIMVNARQYMTHKRICKLMGDSIPFYYVFRIEDESYHDPWWRILKIDPFRKVEFKELGKGGSKDIYAIFNLEDGILMNDLEFKSWLSGIFREKHCDPSNKKEMK
;
A
#
# COMPACT_ATOMS: atom_id res chain seq x y z
N LEU A 1 25.94 19.19 6.47
CA LEU A 1 24.49 19.28 6.52
C LEU A 1 23.96 17.87 6.84
N LYS A 2 23.56 17.64 8.11
CA LYS A 2 22.79 16.43 8.47
C LYS A 2 21.50 16.49 7.65
N ARG A 3 21.31 15.56 6.70
CA ARG A 3 20.01 15.35 6.08
C ARG A 3 19.03 15.08 7.23
N ARG A 4 18.16 16.02 7.52
CA ARG A 4 16.95 15.72 8.29
C ARG A 4 16.23 14.69 7.46
N THR A 5 16.06 13.50 7.98
CA THR A 5 15.25 12.48 7.34
C THR A 5 13.81 12.99 7.29
N LEU A 6 13.08 12.66 6.24
CA LEU A 6 11.66 13.07 6.04
C LEU A 6 10.79 12.70 7.24
N TYR A 7 11.26 11.83 8.11
CA TYR A 7 10.55 11.23 9.25
C TYR A 7 11.06 11.68 10.61
N SER A 8 11.99 12.67 10.68
CA SER A 8 12.48 13.19 11.97
C SER A 8 11.39 13.81 12.85
N ASP A 9 10.26 14.19 12.24
CA ASP A 9 9.09 14.75 12.91
C ASP A 9 7.82 13.93 12.57
N PHE A 10 7.97 12.60 12.46
CA PHE A 10 6.89 11.70 12.03
C PHE A 10 5.61 11.89 12.82
N GLU A 11 5.69 11.89 14.15
CA GLU A 11 4.50 12.03 15.01
C GLU A 11 3.80 13.37 14.79
N THR A 12 4.58 14.46 14.69
CA THR A 12 4.04 15.79 14.43
C THR A 12 3.36 15.84 13.06
N THR A 13 3.99 15.27 12.04
CA THR A 13 3.44 15.24 10.69
C THR A 13 2.16 14.41 10.63
N VAL A 14 2.16 13.23 11.25
CA VAL A 14 0.96 12.37 11.36
C VAL A 14 -0.17 13.10 12.07
N LYS A 15 0.13 13.82 13.16
CA LYS A 15 -0.86 14.60 13.89
C LYS A 15 -1.50 15.68 13.00
N ILE A 16 -0.69 16.45 12.27
CA ILE A 16 -1.15 17.50 11.36
C ILE A 16 -2.07 16.90 10.27
N PHE A 17 -1.65 15.82 9.61
CA PHE A 17 -2.47 15.18 8.59
C PHE A 17 -3.79 14.63 9.14
N ARG A 18 -3.77 14.05 10.35
CA ARG A 18 -4.99 13.60 11.02
C ARG A 18 -5.93 14.76 11.35
N GLU A 19 -5.42 15.89 11.80
CA GLU A 19 -6.21 17.09 12.05
C GLU A 19 -6.90 17.60 10.78
N PHE A 20 -6.17 17.74 9.67
CA PHE A 20 -6.75 18.13 8.38
C PHE A 20 -7.78 17.12 7.88
N ARG A 21 -7.51 15.85 8.02
CA ARG A 21 -8.45 14.79 7.65
C ARG A 21 -9.74 14.86 8.46
N ASN A 22 -9.63 14.98 9.78
CA ASN A 22 -10.79 15.08 10.67
C ASN A 22 -11.61 16.32 10.36
N GLU A 23 -10.96 17.43 10.04
CA GLU A 23 -11.64 18.65 9.60
C GLU A 23 -12.38 18.43 8.27
N ALA A 24 -11.78 17.74 7.31
CA ALA A 24 -12.45 17.42 6.06
C ALA A 24 -13.70 16.54 6.29
N ILE A 25 -13.61 15.56 7.19
CA ILE A 25 -14.74 14.70 7.58
C ILE A 25 -15.83 15.55 8.26
N ARG A 26 -15.44 16.40 9.22
CA ARG A 26 -16.37 17.28 9.95
C ARG A 26 -17.11 18.23 9.02
N ARG A 27 -16.40 18.85 8.07
CA ARG A 27 -17.02 19.74 7.08
C ARG A 27 -17.94 18.99 6.14
N ARG A 28 -17.52 17.82 5.65
CA ARG A 28 -18.36 16.96 4.81
C ARG A 28 -19.69 16.58 5.47
N SER A 29 -19.67 16.24 6.77
CA SER A 29 -20.90 15.86 7.50
C SER A 29 -21.89 17.01 7.69
N LYS A 30 -21.47 18.25 7.46
CA LYS A 30 -22.27 19.46 7.59
C LYS A 30 -22.66 20.08 6.25
N SER A 31 -22.06 19.65 5.17
CA SER A 31 -22.33 20.18 3.84
C SER A 31 -23.51 19.46 3.18
N GLU A 32 -24.38 20.23 2.57
CA GLU A 32 -25.48 19.76 1.72
C GLU A 32 -25.14 19.90 0.22
N ASP A 33 -24.03 20.58 -0.12
CA ASP A 33 -23.58 20.76 -1.49
C ASP A 33 -22.85 19.53 -2.01
N PRO A 34 -23.39 18.82 -3.04
CA PRO A 34 -22.75 17.64 -3.63
C PRO A 34 -21.33 17.88 -4.15
N SER A 35 -21.04 19.07 -4.64
CA SER A 35 -19.72 19.43 -5.17
C SER A 35 -18.69 19.58 -4.05
N GLU A 36 -19.07 20.22 -2.96
CA GLU A 36 -18.25 20.33 -1.75
C GLU A 36 -18.02 18.97 -1.11
N ILE A 37 -19.07 18.13 -0.99
CA ILE A 37 -18.98 16.77 -0.47
C ILE A 37 -17.96 15.94 -1.29
N LYS A 38 -18.02 16.05 -2.62
CA LYS A 38 -17.08 15.35 -3.51
C LYS A 38 -15.64 15.86 -3.34
N ALA A 39 -15.44 17.16 -3.24
CA ALA A 39 -14.13 17.76 -3.03
C ALA A 39 -13.53 17.35 -1.68
N LEU A 40 -14.31 17.41 -0.60
CA LEU A 40 -13.87 17.01 0.74
C LEU A 40 -13.56 15.52 0.83
N ASN A 41 -14.31 14.66 0.14
CA ASN A 41 -13.97 13.25 -0.01
C ASN A 41 -12.63 13.04 -0.72
N GLY A 42 -12.37 13.79 -1.80
CA GLY A 42 -11.10 13.75 -2.51
C GLY A 42 -9.92 14.15 -1.61
N ILE A 43 -10.08 15.22 -0.83
CA ILE A 43 -9.08 15.66 0.15
C ILE A 43 -8.84 14.57 1.20
N ARG A 44 -9.89 14.00 1.78
CA ARG A 44 -9.77 12.92 2.76
C ARG A 44 -8.98 11.74 2.21
N ILE A 45 -9.33 11.25 1.01
CA ILE A 45 -8.67 10.11 0.38
C ILE A 45 -7.17 10.39 0.20
N LYS A 46 -6.81 11.57 -0.30
CA LYS A 46 -5.40 11.95 -0.47
C LYS A 46 -4.64 12.02 0.84
N LEU A 47 -5.25 12.56 1.89
CA LEU A 47 -4.64 12.61 3.21
C LEU A 47 -4.45 11.20 3.80
N ASP A 48 -5.41 10.30 3.58
CA ASP A 48 -5.32 8.90 3.99
C ASP A 48 -4.17 8.17 3.24
N GLU A 49 -4.00 8.41 1.94
CA GLU A 49 -2.89 7.87 1.15
C GLU A 49 -1.54 8.38 1.65
N GLU A 50 -1.41 9.68 1.93
CA GLU A 50 -0.18 10.27 2.44
C GLU A 50 0.15 9.78 3.87
N LEU A 51 -0.85 9.64 4.74
CA LEU A 51 -0.66 9.04 6.07
C LEU A 51 -0.12 7.61 5.96
N MET A 52 -0.64 6.82 5.02
CA MET A 52 -0.17 5.47 4.77
C MET A 52 1.29 5.45 4.27
N ARG A 53 1.65 6.34 3.35
CA ARG A 53 3.03 6.49 2.86
C ARG A 53 3.99 6.88 3.98
N LEU A 54 3.60 7.83 4.81
CA LEU A 54 4.39 8.26 5.97
C LEU A 54 4.60 7.10 6.95
N GLN A 55 3.55 6.34 7.25
CA GLN A 55 3.63 5.21 8.17
C GLN A 55 4.55 4.11 7.64
N LEU A 56 4.40 3.75 6.36
CA LEU A 56 5.29 2.78 5.71
C LEU A 56 6.74 3.28 5.73
N GLY A 57 6.96 4.54 5.34
CA GLY A 57 8.30 5.14 5.36
C GLY A 57 8.94 5.12 6.75
N TYR A 58 8.17 5.44 7.80
CA TYR A 58 8.65 5.39 9.17
C TYR A 58 9.05 3.97 9.60
N ILE A 59 8.22 2.96 9.29
CA ILE A 59 8.54 1.55 9.59
C ILE A 59 9.85 1.14 8.90
N LEU A 60 10.00 1.52 7.63
CA LEU A 60 11.19 1.19 6.83
C LEU A 60 12.45 1.88 7.36
N GLU A 61 12.35 3.15 7.80
CA GLU A 61 13.46 3.87 8.41
C GLU A 61 13.90 3.23 9.73
N GLN A 62 12.94 2.87 10.61
CA GLN A 62 13.24 2.13 11.84
C GLN A 62 13.93 0.79 11.58
N SER A 63 13.71 0.23 10.41
CA SER A 63 14.35 -1.02 9.96
C SER A 63 15.68 -0.80 9.22
N ASN A 64 16.23 0.43 9.20
CA ASN A 64 17.41 0.84 8.43
C ASN A 64 17.32 0.56 6.92
N ILE A 65 16.13 0.70 6.35
CA ILE A 65 15.86 0.42 4.94
C ILE A 65 15.75 1.75 4.19
N LYS A 66 16.56 1.91 3.12
CA LYS A 66 16.45 3.07 2.24
C LYS A 66 15.32 2.86 1.25
N VAL A 67 14.37 3.79 1.22
CA VAL A 67 13.19 3.78 0.34
C VAL A 67 13.28 4.90 -0.69
N ALA A 68 12.96 4.58 -1.94
CA ALA A 68 12.62 5.56 -2.95
C ALA A 68 11.12 5.44 -3.25
N ILE A 69 10.37 6.53 -3.05
CA ILE A 69 8.95 6.62 -3.39
C ILE A 69 8.84 7.14 -4.82
N THR A 70 8.08 6.45 -5.66
CA THR A 70 7.87 6.77 -7.08
C THR A 70 6.37 6.79 -7.38
N ASP A 71 5.99 7.01 -8.65
CA ASP A 71 4.59 6.90 -9.11
C ASP A 71 4.03 5.47 -8.98
N ILE A 72 4.88 4.47 -8.95
CA ILE A 72 4.62 3.22 -8.24
C ILE A 72 4.87 3.57 -6.78
N ASP A 73 3.87 3.44 -5.93
CA ASP A 73 3.87 4.04 -4.59
C ASP A 73 5.15 3.79 -3.79
N SER A 74 5.77 2.61 -3.92
CA SER A 74 7.06 2.35 -3.28
C SER A 74 7.87 1.27 -3.99
N VAL A 75 9.14 1.56 -4.25
CA VAL A 75 10.13 0.58 -4.70
C VAL A 75 11.24 0.53 -3.66
N ILE A 76 11.50 -0.64 -3.12
CA ILE A 76 12.48 -0.82 -2.06
C ILE A 76 13.75 -1.44 -2.61
N PHE A 77 14.86 -0.79 -2.29
CA PHE A 77 16.19 -1.21 -2.69
C PHE A 77 17.01 -1.67 -1.48
N LYS A 78 17.78 -2.73 -1.67
CA LYS A 78 18.83 -3.14 -0.75
C LYS A 78 20.06 -3.52 -1.56
N ASN A 79 21.22 -2.93 -1.24
CA ASN A 79 22.46 -3.16 -1.96
C ASN A 79 22.34 -2.87 -3.48
N ASN A 80 21.71 -1.75 -3.84
CA ASN A 80 21.44 -1.32 -5.21
C ASN A 80 20.57 -2.26 -6.06
N MET A 81 19.92 -3.23 -5.43
CA MET A 81 18.96 -4.12 -6.09
C MET A 81 17.55 -3.87 -5.60
N ILE A 82 16.57 -3.88 -6.51
CA ILE A 82 15.16 -3.86 -6.14
C ILE A 82 14.85 -5.14 -5.36
N ARG A 83 14.22 -5.01 -4.21
CA ARG A 83 13.82 -6.15 -3.36
C ARG A 83 12.35 -6.41 -3.40
N VAL A 84 11.56 -5.37 -3.43
CA VAL A 84 10.11 -5.46 -3.44
C VAL A 84 9.51 -4.17 -4.00
N VAL A 85 8.35 -4.31 -4.61
CA VAL A 85 7.52 -3.21 -5.09
C VAL A 85 6.19 -3.24 -4.36
N PHE A 86 5.73 -2.08 -3.92
CA PHE A 86 4.43 -1.91 -3.27
C PHE A 86 3.56 -0.91 -4.02
N GLU A 87 2.30 -1.25 -4.12
CA GLU A 87 1.21 -0.34 -4.42
C GLU A 87 0.34 -0.20 -3.18
N LEU A 88 0.23 1.01 -2.67
CA LEU A 88 -0.45 1.30 -1.42
C LEU A 88 -1.91 1.68 -1.69
N LYS A 89 -2.84 1.10 -0.93
CA LYS A 89 -4.27 1.38 -1.05
C LYS A 89 -4.87 1.61 0.33
N HIS A 90 -5.59 2.69 0.47
CA HIS A 90 -6.44 2.92 1.63
C HIS A 90 -7.85 2.38 1.35
N ARG A 91 -8.44 1.67 2.32
CA ARG A 91 -9.78 1.09 2.21
C ARG A 91 -10.52 1.19 3.55
N ASN A 92 -11.84 1.27 3.46
CA ASN A 92 -12.75 1.20 4.59
C ASN A 92 -13.05 -0.27 4.97
N GLU A 93 -13.82 -0.49 6.02
CA GLU A 93 -14.16 -1.82 6.55
C GLU A 93 -14.81 -2.79 5.56
N ASP A 94 -15.55 -2.28 4.56
CA ASP A 94 -16.20 -3.13 3.55
C ASP A 94 -15.18 -3.98 2.78
N PHE A 95 -13.93 -3.56 2.74
CA PHE A 95 -12.82 -4.29 2.16
C PHE A 95 -12.41 -5.55 2.92
N ARG A 96 -13.06 -5.85 4.04
CA ARG A 96 -12.93 -7.13 4.74
C ARG A 96 -13.62 -8.27 4.01
N LYS A 97 -14.60 -7.97 3.14
CA LYS A 97 -15.43 -8.98 2.44
C LYS A 97 -14.84 -9.43 1.11
N PHE A 98 -14.12 -8.58 0.41
CA PHE A 98 -13.51 -8.88 -0.88
C PHE A 98 -12.37 -7.90 -1.19
N ILE A 99 -11.48 -8.27 -2.10
CA ILE A 99 -10.40 -7.42 -2.56
C ILE A 99 -10.71 -7.01 -3.99
N MET A 100 -10.71 -5.70 -4.26
CA MET A 100 -10.90 -5.16 -5.60
C MET A 100 -9.78 -4.18 -5.96
N VAL A 101 -9.30 -4.28 -7.18
CA VAL A 101 -8.35 -3.34 -7.77
C VAL A 101 -8.86 -2.92 -9.14
N ASN A 102 -8.71 -1.65 -9.50
CA ASN A 102 -9.05 -1.20 -10.84
C ASN A 102 -8.37 -2.09 -11.90
N ALA A 103 -9.13 -2.62 -12.85
CA ALA A 103 -8.66 -3.62 -13.81
C ALA A 103 -7.48 -3.11 -14.66
N ARG A 104 -7.55 -1.85 -15.11
CA ARG A 104 -6.47 -1.22 -15.90
C ARG A 104 -5.18 -1.13 -15.10
N GLN A 105 -5.26 -0.72 -13.83
CA GLN A 105 -4.12 -0.64 -12.93
C GLN A 105 -3.53 -2.03 -12.68
N TYR A 106 -4.38 -3.01 -12.34
CA TYR A 106 -3.95 -4.39 -12.14
C TYR A 106 -3.24 -4.97 -13.36
N MET A 107 -3.79 -4.79 -14.57
CA MET A 107 -3.18 -5.28 -15.79
C MET A 107 -1.83 -4.62 -16.08
N THR A 108 -1.67 -3.35 -15.74
CA THR A 108 -0.38 -2.64 -15.86
C THR A 108 0.63 -3.22 -14.88
N HIS A 109 0.28 -3.39 -13.62
CA HIS A 109 1.17 -3.96 -12.60
C HIS A 109 1.52 -5.42 -12.90
N LYS A 110 0.57 -6.20 -13.43
CA LYS A 110 0.82 -7.57 -13.90
C LYS A 110 1.86 -7.63 -15.02
N ARG A 111 1.84 -6.66 -15.95
CA ARG A 111 2.88 -6.53 -17.00
C ARG A 111 4.24 -6.18 -16.40
N ILE A 112 4.27 -5.24 -15.45
CA ILE A 112 5.49 -4.86 -14.72
C ILE A 112 6.08 -6.09 -14.00
N CYS A 113 5.27 -6.88 -13.29
CA CYS A 113 5.73 -8.12 -12.66
C CYS A 113 6.38 -9.08 -13.67
N LYS A 114 5.78 -9.26 -14.84
CA LYS A 114 6.37 -10.10 -15.90
C LYS A 114 7.73 -9.60 -16.37
N LEU A 115 7.90 -8.28 -16.46
CA LEU A 115 9.17 -7.67 -16.89
C LEU A 115 10.25 -7.76 -15.81
N MET A 116 9.87 -7.66 -14.53
CA MET A 116 10.80 -7.79 -13.41
C MET A 116 11.23 -9.23 -13.14
N GLY A 117 10.49 -10.20 -13.65
CA GLY A 117 10.70 -11.62 -13.35
C GLY A 117 10.24 -12.02 -11.94
N ASP A 118 10.32 -13.31 -11.63
CA ASP A 118 9.79 -13.87 -10.39
C ASP A 118 10.61 -13.52 -9.13
N SER A 119 11.81 -12.97 -9.31
CA SER A 119 12.73 -12.65 -8.22
C SER A 119 12.34 -11.38 -7.44
N ILE A 120 11.50 -10.52 -8.02
CA ILE A 120 11.09 -9.26 -7.40
C ILE A 120 9.59 -9.31 -7.13
N PRO A 121 9.17 -9.54 -5.88
CA PRO A 121 7.76 -9.59 -5.54
C PRO A 121 7.13 -8.19 -5.64
N PHE A 122 5.89 -8.16 -6.14
CA PHE A 122 5.05 -6.98 -6.17
C PHE A 122 3.81 -7.24 -5.32
N TYR A 123 3.53 -6.34 -4.36
CA TYR A 123 2.38 -6.46 -3.47
C TYR A 123 1.47 -5.25 -3.57
N TYR A 124 0.17 -5.50 -3.56
CA TYR A 124 -0.80 -4.52 -3.10
C TYR A 124 -0.84 -4.57 -1.57
N VAL A 125 -0.68 -3.42 -0.95
CA VAL A 125 -0.75 -3.23 0.50
C VAL A 125 -1.98 -2.37 0.80
N PHE A 126 -3.01 -2.98 1.35
CA PHE A 126 -4.24 -2.29 1.73
C PHE A 126 -4.18 -1.98 3.23
N ARG A 127 -4.27 -0.72 3.57
CA ARG A 127 -4.54 -0.29 4.93
C ARG A 127 -6.04 -0.21 5.11
N ILE A 128 -6.59 -1.02 6.00
CA ILE A 128 -8.00 -1.10 6.30
C ILE A 128 -8.21 -0.41 7.64
N GLU A 129 -8.99 0.64 7.64
CA GLU A 129 -9.32 1.39 8.84
C GLU A 129 -10.75 1.15 9.26
N ASP A 130 -10.93 0.97 10.56
CA ASP A 130 -12.19 1.20 11.23
C ASP A 130 -12.32 2.70 11.60
N GLU A 131 -13.44 3.08 12.18
CA GLU A 131 -13.69 4.47 12.59
C GLU A 131 -12.71 4.97 13.69
N SER A 132 -12.08 4.06 14.44
CA SER A 132 -11.22 4.38 15.57
C SER A 132 -9.82 4.81 15.18
N TYR A 133 -9.33 4.47 13.99
CA TYR A 133 -8.00 4.84 13.45
C TYR A 133 -6.78 4.37 14.28
N HIS A 134 -7.01 3.72 15.42
CA HIS A 134 -5.91 3.44 16.36
C HIS A 134 -5.17 2.15 16.02
N ASP A 135 -5.87 1.16 15.49
CA ASP A 135 -5.29 -0.15 15.14
C ASP A 135 -5.65 -0.57 13.72
N PRO A 136 -4.94 -0.05 12.71
CA PRO A 136 -5.23 -0.40 11.32
C PRO A 136 -4.95 -1.88 11.09
N TRP A 137 -5.80 -2.50 10.28
CA TRP A 137 -5.52 -3.78 9.69
C TRP A 137 -4.83 -3.60 8.35
N TRP A 138 -3.90 -4.49 8.06
CA TRP A 138 -3.18 -4.52 6.80
C TRP A 138 -3.55 -5.77 6.04
N ARG A 139 -3.91 -5.61 4.77
CA ARG A 139 -4.10 -6.76 3.88
C ARG A 139 -3.08 -6.70 2.77
N ILE A 140 -2.35 -7.81 2.60
CA ILE A 140 -1.24 -7.92 1.67
C ILE A 140 -1.64 -8.91 0.58
N LEU A 141 -1.68 -8.46 -0.67
CA LEU A 141 -1.98 -9.28 -1.83
C LEU A 141 -0.77 -9.30 -2.75
N LYS A 142 -0.13 -10.46 -2.90
CA LYS A 142 0.95 -10.65 -3.88
C LYS A 142 0.36 -10.68 -5.29
N ILE A 143 0.96 -9.93 -6.20
CA ILE A 143 0.60 -10.00 -7.62
C ILE A 143 1.31 -11.19 -8.24
N ASP A 144 0.53 -12.17 -8.68
CA ASP A 144 1.00 -13.27 -9.51
C ASP A 144 0.74 -12.93 -10.99
N PRO A 145 1.80 -12.76 -11.81
CA PRO A 145 1.64 -12.39 -13.21
C PRO A 145 0.97 -13.48 -14.07
N PHE A 146 0.88 -14.71 -13.59
CA PHE A 146 0.29 -15.83 -14.31
C PHE A 146 -1.13 -16.17 -13.84
N ARG A 147 -1.55 -15.62 -12.70
CA ARG A 147 -2.87 -15.89 -12.13
C ARG A 147 -3.98 -15.38 -13.06
N LYS A 148 -5.00 -16.19 -13.23
CA LYS A 148 -6.29 -15.78 -13.81
C LYS A 148 -7.12 -15.10 -12.72
N VAL A 149 -7.66 -13.93 -13.03
CA VAL A 149 -8.46 -13.12 -12.11
C VAL A 149 -9.78 -12.80 -12.78
N GLU A 150 -10.86 -12.84 -12.02
CA GLU A 150 -12.17 -12.42 -12.48
C GLU A 150 -12.23 -10.90 -12.59
N PHE A 151 -12.89 -10.41 -13.63
CA PHE A 151 -13.16 -8.99 -13.82
C PHE A 151 -14.66 -8.74 -13.73
N LYS A 152 -15.02 -7.75 -12.93
CA LYS A 152 -16.42 -7.31 -12.79
C LYS A 152 -16.56 -5.83 -13.09
N GLU A 153 -17.61 -5.51 -13.80
CA GLU A 153 -18.04 -4.13 -14.00
C GLU A 153 -18.87 -3.70 -12.79
N LEU A 154 -18.43 -2.65 -12.12
CA LEU A 154 -19.09 -2.10 -10.94
C LEU A 154 -19.27 -0.60 -11.12
N GLY A 155 -20.43 -0.09 -10.70
CA GLY A 155 -20.76 1.34 -10.76
C GLY A 155 -22.25 1.58 -10.73
N LYS A 156 -22.65 2.78 -10.35
CA LYS A 156 -24.04 3.27 -10.41
C LYS A 156 -24.08 4.44 -11.38
N GLY A 157 -25.09 4.44 -12.28
CA GLY A 157 -25.23 5.51 -13.26
C GLY A 157 -24.30 5.35 -14.47
N GLY A 158 -23.99 6.43 -15.18
CA GLY A 158 -23.29 6.41 -16.46
C GLY A 158 -21.78 6.12 -16.41
N SER A 159 -21.18 5.95 -15.23
CA SER A 159 -19.76 5.62 -15.06
C SER A 159 -19.64 4.21 -14.48
N LYS A 160 -19.20 3.28 -15.31
CA LYS A 160 -18.93 1.91 -14.93
C LYS A 160 -17.43 1.65 -15.03
N ASP A 161 -16.83 1.23 -13.91
CA ASP A 161 -15.44 0.84 -13.85
C ASP A 161 -15.31 -0.67 -13.79
N ILE A 162 -14.28 -1.20 -14.43
CA ILE A 162 -13.96 -2.62 -14.38
C ILE A 162 -12.94 -2.85 -13.27
N TYR A 163 -13.20 -3.84 -12.43
CA TYR A 163 -12.34 -4.23 -11.32
C TYR A 163 -11.88 -5.69 -11.44
N ALA A 164 -10.63 -5.92 -11.12
CA ALA A 164 -10.12 -7.25 -10.83
C ALA A 164 -10.56 -7.62 -9.41
N ILE A 165 -11.21 -8.78 -9.27
CA ILE A 165 -11.78 -9.29 -8.02
C ILE A 165 -10.90 -10.43 -7.51
N PHE A 166 -10.58 -10.39 -6.23
CA PHE A 166 -9.81 -11.41 -5.54
C PHE A 166 -10.59 -11.94 -4.35
N ASN A 167 -10.43 -13.20 -4.05
CA ASN A 167 -10.94 -13.79 -2.83
C ASN A 167 -10.17 -13.27 -1.62
N LEU A 168 -10.79 -13.29 -0.46
CA LEU A 168 -10.13 -12.86 0.78
C LEU A 168 -8.88 -13.68 1.10
N GLU A 169 -8.93 -14.97 0.77
CA GLU A 169 -7.84 -15.95 0.96
C GLU A 169 -6.60 -15.66 0.10
N ASP A 170 -6.76 -14.86 -0.95
CA ASP A 170 -5.65 -14.46 -1.81
C ASP A 170 -4.73 -13.44 -1.16
N GLY A 171 -5.22 -12.77 -0.12
CA GLY A 171 -4.48 -11.78 0.65
C GLY A 171 -4.34 -12.18 2.11
N ILE A 172 -3.19 -11.86 2.70
CA ILE A 172 -2.93 -12.10 4.12
C ILE A 172 -3.41 -10.88 4.90
N LEU A 173 -4.26 -11.09 5.90
CA LEU A 173 -4.71 -10.04 6.82
C LEU A 173 -3.79 -10.03 8.05
N MET A 174 -3.31 -8.85 8.43
CA MET A 174 -2.34 -8.65 9.51
C MET A 174 -2.74 -7.46 10.36
N ASN A 175 -2.48 -7.52 11.66
CA ASN A 175 -2.46 -6.33 12.50
C ASN A 175 -1.14 -5.55 12.30
N ASP A 176 -0.98 -4.40 12.96
CA ASP A 176 0.18 -3.51 12.77
C ASP A 176 1.51 -4.17 13.20
N LEU A 177 1.52 -4.97 14.26
CA LEU A 177 2.70 -5.70 14.71
C LEU A 177 3.10 -6.83 13.76
N GLU A 178 2.12 -7.58 13.27
CA GLU A 178 2.32 -8.63 12.29
C GLU A 178 2.84 -8.05 10.97
N PHE A 179 2.26 -6.92 10.52
CA PHE A 179 2.73 -6.23 9.33
C PHE A 179 4.19 -5.76 9.46
N LYS A 180 4.57 -5.16 10.59
CA LYS A 180 5.96 -4.77 10.89
C LYS A 180 6.90 -5.98 10.86
N SER A 181 6.48 -7.09 11.46
CA SER A 181 7.25 -8.33 11.47
C SER A 181 7.43 -8.91 10.07
N TRP A 182 6.34 -9.00 9.30
CA TRP A 182 6.36 -9.45 7.91
C TRP A 182 7.27 -8.58 7.04
N LEU A 183 7.13 -7.25 7.14
CA LEU A 183 7.95 -6.31 6.39
C LEU A 183 9.44 -6.48 6.73
N SER A 184 9.77 -6.63 8.02
CA SER A 184 11.13 -6.91 8.47
C SER A 184 11.64 -8.26 7.95
N GLY A 185 10.78 -9.26 7.82
CA GLY A 185 11.09 -10.58 7.26
C GLY A 185 11.54 -10.51 5.79
N ILE A 186 10.83 -9.74 4.97
CA ILE A 186 11.19 -9.52 3.54
C ILE A 186 12.66 -9.08 3.38
N PHE A 187 13.19 -8.35 4.36
CA PHE A 187 14.56 -7.83 4.31
C PHE A 187 15.59 -8.73 4.99
N ARG A 188 15.14 -9.66 5.84
CA ARG A 188 16.02 -10.61 6.54
C ARG A 188 16.28 -11.86 5.73
N GLU A 189 15.37 -12.28 4.85
CA GLU A 189 15.57 -13.43 4.00
C GLU A 189 16.87 -13.27 3.22
N LYS A 190 17.86 -14.07 3.62
CA LYS A 190 19.09 -14.24 2.87
C LYS A 190 18.68 -14.86 1.53
N HIS A 191 18.70 -14.08 0.46
CA HIS A 191 18.85 -14.71 -0.83
C HIS A 191 20.10 -15.57 -0.73
N CYS A 192 19.95 -16.86 -0.97
CA CYS A 192 21.09 -17.73 -1.24
C CYS A 192 21.91 -17.04 -2.30
N ASP A 193 23.06 -16.51 -1.90
CA ASP A 193 24.04 -15.93 -2.82
C ASP A 193 24.46 -17.08 -3.76
N PRO A 194 24.20 -17.00 -5.06
CA PRO A 194 24.60 -18.03 -6.00
C PRO A 194 26.12 -18.27 -6.05
N SER A 195 26.92 -17.39 -5.44
CA SER A 195 28.36 -17.54 -5.34
C SER A 195 28.81 -18.63 -4.34
N ASN A 196 27.96 -19.09 -3.42
CA ASN A 196 28.32 -20.14 -2.43
C ASN A 196 28.15 -21.58 -2.95
N LYS A 197 27.93 -21.80 -4.25
CA LYS A 197 27.90 -23.15 -4.84
C LYS A 197 29.28 -23.70 -5.30
N LYS A 198 30.38 -23.01 -4.97
CA LYS A 198 31.73 -23.42 -5.46
C LYS A 198 32.63 -24.11 -4.43
N GLU A 199 32.18 -24.42 -3.23
CA GLU A 199 33.00 -25.15 -2.25
C GLU A 199 32.34 -26.44 -1.75
N MET A 200 31.85 -27.28 -2.64
CA MET A 200 31.61 -28.67 -2.37
C MET A 200 31.97 -29.51 -3.58
N LYS A 201 33.26 -29.66 -3.79
CA LYS A 201 33.84 -30.77 -4.54
C LYS A 201 35.07 -31.30 -3.79
#